data_fec7df9715ab4805f52db00ef44aed5e
#
_entry.id   fec7df9715ab4805f52db00ef44aed5e
#
_cell.length_a   1.000
_cell.length_b   1.000
_cell.length_c   1.000
_cell.angle_alpha   90.00
_cell.angle_beta   90.00
_cell.angle_gamma   90.00
#
_symmetry.space_group_name_H-M   'P 1'
#
loop_
_entity.id
_entity.type
_entity.pdbx_description
1 polymer ?
#
loop_
_entity_poly.entity_id
_entity_poly.type
_entity_poly.pdbx_seq_one_letter_code
_entity_poly.pdbx_strand_id
1 'polypeptide(L)'
;MKRCIICQNHINEVIDLLNLFSRQSIICEQCANQLTFNHETKRCKKCLKIMSEEEEDCLDCQWLSNKYPLINQLYTLYDYDGLVKALIQQYKLNGDVALNQVFQLPPKLFKHYDYVIPAPIHPNKLEQRTFDHVTTVLDNHKIKYMQIYETEERQKQSELTKLERSSQHNPFKINKDIDFENKRILLVDDIYTTGLTIHRLAELLFVRKIRKIDTLTFARAVNNDKI
;
A
#
# COMPACT_ATOMS: atom_id res chain seq x y z
N MET A 1 -14.57 3.33 -30.16
CA MET A 1 -13.46 4.16 -29.65
C MET A 1 -13.38 3.98 -28.14
N LYS A 2 -12.20 3.64 -27.60
CA LYS A 2 -12.00 3.50 -26.16
C LYS A 2 -11.76 4.86 -25.51
N ARG A 3 -12.23 5.01 -24.28
CA ARG A 3 -11.97 6.20 -23.46
C ARG A 3 -11.02 5.87 -22.32
N CYS A 4 -10.17 6.82 -21.98
CA CYS A 4 -9.30 6.73 -20.82
C CYS A 4 -10.14 6.64 -19.54
N ILE A 5 -9.86 5.65 -18.70
CA ILE A 5 -10.59 5.44 -17.45
C ILE A 5 -10.42 6.60 -16.45
N ILE A 6 -9.34 7.38 -16.61
CA ILE A 6 -9.02 8.52 -15.72
C ILE A 6 -9.66 9.81 -16.23
N CYS A 7 -9.33 10.26 -17.46
CA CYS A 7 -9.74 11.57 -17.95
C CYS A 7 -10.88 11.55 -18.95
N GLN A 8 -11.40 10.36 -19.30
CA GLN A 8 -12.48 10.13 -20.28
C GLN A 8 -12.17 10.58 -21.73
N ASN A 9 -10.97 11.08 -22.00
CA ASN A 9 -10.53 11.40 -23.35
C ASN A 9 -10.37 10.13 -24.19
N HIS A 10 -10.49 10.27 -25.52
CA HIS A 10 -10.25 9.16 -26.43
C HIS A 10 -8.81 8.68 -26.37
N ILE A 11 -8.62 7.36 -26.36
CA ILE A 11 -7.31 6.74 -26.48
C ILE A 11 -7.07 6.48 -27.97
N ASN A 12 -6.09 7.18 -28.52
CA ASN A 12 -5.65 7.02 -29.91
C ASN A 12 -4.51 6.01 -29.94
N GLU A 13 -4.85 4.71 -29.91
CA GLU A 13 -3.88 3.65 -30.16
C GLU A 13 -3.88 3.31 -31.66
N VAL A 14 -2.73 3.40 -32.30
CA VAL A 14 -2.52 2.85 -33.64
C VAL A 14 -2.33 1.34 -33.46
N ILE A 15 -3.30 0.56 -33.91
CA ILE A 15 -3.21 -0.90 -33.90
C ILE A 15 -2.34 -1.30 -35.10
N ASP A 16 -1.20 -1.94 -34.80
CA ASP A 16 -0.30 -2.53 -35.78
C ASP A 16 -0.13 -4.05 -35.51
N LEU A 17 0.61 -4.73 -36.35
CA LEU A 17 0.84 -6.17 -36.25
C LEU A 17 1.61 -6.56 -34.97
N LEU A 18 2.36 -5.63 -34.38
CA LEU A 18 3.17 -5.90 -33.19
C LEU A 18 2.33 -5.80 -31.91
N ASN A 19 1.30 -4.94 -31.91
CA ASN A 19 0.44 -4.73 -30.74
C ASN A 19 -0.94 -5.35 -30.84
N LEU A 20 -1.27 -6.02 -31.98
CA LEU A 20 -2.60 -6.63 -32.24
C LEU A 20 -3.03 -7.62 -31.13
N PHE A 21 -2.08 -8.34 -30.54
CA PHE A 21 -2.32 -9.31 -29.44
C PHE A 21 -1.92 -8.77 -28.05
N SER A 22 -1.46 -7.52 -27.94
CA SER A 22 -1.16 -6.91 -26.67
C SER A 22 -2.44 -6.45 -25.96
N ARG A 23 -2.39 -6.39 -24.61
CA ARG A 23 -3.49 -5.76 -23.87
C ARG A 23 -3.55 -4.29 -24.25
N GLN A 24 -4.67 -3.88 -24.82
CA GLN A 24 -4.90 -2.48 -25.15
C GLN A 24 -4.91 -1.65 -23.87
N SER A 25 -4.30 -0.46 -23.93
CA SER A 25 -4.27 0.47 -22.81
C SER A 25 -5.69 0.89 -22.39
N ILE A 26 -5.89 1.03 -21.09
CA ILE A 26 -7.12 1.58 -20.48
C ILE A 26 -6.94 3.04 -20.09
N ILE A 27 -5.72 3.56 -20.18
CA ILE A 27 -5.36 4.94 -19.86
C ILE A 27 -4.63 5.57 -21.05
N CYS A 28 -4.85 6.88 -21.29
CA CYS A 28 -4.16 7.60 -22.34
C CYS A 28 -2.70 7.92 -21.91
N GLU A 29 -1.85 8.21 -22.88
CA GLU A 29 -0.44 8.51 -22.65
C GLU A 29 -0.25 9.71 -21.69
N GLN A 30 -1.05 10.75 -21.83
CA GLN A 30 -1.00 11.91 -20.94
C GLN A 30 -1.26 11.55 -19.47
N CYS A 31 -2.21 10.66 -19.20
CA CYS A 31 -2.45 10.18 -17.83
C CYS A 31 -1.36 9.21 -17.38
N ALA A 32 -0.88 8.33 -18.26
CA ALA A 32 0.20 7.40 -17.94
C ALA A 32 1.48 8.13 -17.52
N ASN A 33 1.83 9.21 -18.20
CA ASN A 33 3.00 10.03 -17.88
C ASN A 33 2.92 10.76 -16.53
N GLN A 34 1.72 10.88 -15.95
CA GLN A 34 1.51 11.45 -14.62
C GLN A 34 1.50 10.39 -13.50
N LEU A 35 1.45 9.11 -13.85
CA LEU A 35 1.51 7.99 -12.89
C LEU A 35 2.97 7.57 -12.74
N THR A 36 3.73 8.30 -11.93
CA THR A 36 5.17 8.13 -11.83
C THR A 36 5.65 7.84 -10.43
N PHE A 37 6.78 7.14 -10.36
CA PHE A 37 7.66 7.09 -9.20
C PHE A 37 8.99 7.72 -9.63
N ASN A 38 9.39 8.80 -8.97
CA ASN A 38 10.63 9.49 -9.33
C ASN A 38 11.84 8.68 -8.81
N HIS A 39 12.53 8.03 -9.74
CA HIS A 39 13.74 7.25 -9.47
C HIS A 39 15.02 8.10 -9.35
N GLU A 40 15.00 9.34 -9.80
CA GLU A 40 16.18 10.20 -9.83
C GLU A 40 16.47 10.86 -8.48
N THR A 41 15.46 10.94 -7.59
CA THR A 41 15.63 11.52 -6.25
C THR A 41 16.32 10.56 -5.31
N LYS A 42 17.20 11.07 -4.45
CA LYS A 42 17.80 10.31 -3.36
C LYS A 42 16.71 9.82 -2.40
N ARG A 43 16.67 8.53 -2.12
CA ARG A 43 15.65 7.91 -1.28
C ARG A 43 16.24 6.95 -0.26
N CYS A 44 15.57 6.85 0.87
CA CYS A 44 15.85 5.82 1.86
C CYS A 44 15.71 4.43 1.26
N LYS A 45 16.72 3.59 1.40
CA LYS A 45 16.72 2.21 0.87
C LYS A 45 15.65 1.31 1.48
N LYS A 46 15.14 1.63 2.69
CA LYS A 46 14.10 0.82 3.37
C LYS A 46 12.68 1.33 3.11
N CYS A 47 12.40 2.61 3.36
CA CYS A 47 11.05 3.16 3.34
C CYS A 47 10.77 4.11 2.16
N LEU A 48 11.72 4.29 1.26
CA LEU A 48 11.63 5.11 0.05
C LEU A 48 11.28 6.60 0.31
N LYS A 49 11.45 7.09 1.55
CA LYS A 49 11.32 8.52 1.84
C LYS A 49 12.33 9.29 0.99
N ILE A 50 11.90 10.40 0.39
CA ILE A 50 12.80 11.35 -0.26
C ILE A 50 13.71 11.94 0.82
N MET A 51 15.00 11.96 0.52
CA MET A 51 16.06 12.47 1.40
C MET A 51 16.78 13.62 0.70
N SER A 52 17.26 14.59 1.47
CA SER A 52 18.18 15.59 0.93
C SER A 52 19.55 14.95 0.64
N GLU A 53 20.37 15.63 -0.18
CA GLU A 53 21.71 15.11 -0.50
C GLU A 53 22.60 15.00 0.74
N GLU A 54 22.36 15.82 1.75
CA GLU A 54 23.12 15.89 3.01
C GLU A 54 22.67 14.85 4.04
N GLU A 55 21.44 14.29 3.92
CA GLU A 55 20.96 13.28 4.85
C GLU A 55 21.65 11.94 4.59
N GLU A 56 22.39 11.41 5.56
CA GLU A 56 22.95 10.05 5.51
C GLU A 56 21.94 9.01 5.97
N ASP A 57 21.18 9.33 7.02
CA ASP A 57 20.22 8.45 7.67
C ASP A 57 18.78 8.95 7.55
N CYS A 58 17.87 8.03 7.38
CA CYS A 58 16.45 8.33 7.30
C CYS A 58 15.85 8.51 8.70
N LEU A 59 15.47 9.74 9.06
CA LEU A 59 14.89 10.08 10.36
C LEU A 59 13.59 9.31 10.65
N ASP A 60 12.75 9.02 9.63
CA ASP A 60 11.54 8.23 9.81
C ASP A 60 11.88 6.79 10.22
N CYS A 61 12.89 6.17 9.57
CA CYS A 61 13.34 4.83 9.95
C CYS A 61 13.99 4.81 11.33
N GLN A 62 14.77 5.81 11.69
CA GLN A 62 15.33 5.93 13.03
C GLN A 62 14.22 6.06 14.09
N TRP A 63 13.24 6.92 13.87
CA TRP A 63 12.11 7.08 14.78
C TRP A 63 11.30 5.77 14.91
N LEU A 64 11.03 5.07 13.79
CA LEU A 64 10.33 3.80 13.81
C LEU A 64 11.13 2.71 14.54
N SER A 65 12.46 2.64 14.34
CA SER A 65 13.31 1.62 14.95
C SER A 65 13.38 1.70 16.47
N ASN A 66 13.11 2.87 17.03
CA ASN A 66 13.01 3.05 18.49
C ASN A 66 11.76 2.39 19.09
N LYS A 67 10.76 2.05 18.25
CA LYS A 67 9.47 1.55 18.70
C LYS A 67 9.14 0.16 18.15
N TYR A 68 9.60 -0.15 16.95
CA TYR A 68 9.23 -1.35 16.20
C TYR A 68 10.44 -1.98 15.50
N PRO A 69 10.47 -3.30 15.33
CA PRO A 69 11.33 -3.93 14.33
C PRO A 69 11.01 -3.37 12.95
N LEU A 70 12.03 -3.01 12.17
CA LEU A 70 11.81 -2.48 10.83
C LEU A 70 11.51 -3.58 9.83
N ILE A 71 10.61 -3.30 8.89
CA ILE A 71 10.48 -4.11 7.66
C ILE A 71 11.80 -4.09 6.88
N ASN A 72 12.03 -5.11 6.03
CA ASN A 72 13.27 -5.18 5.25
C ASN A 72 13.26 -4.16 4.10
N GLN A 73 12.16 -4.10 3.32
CA GLN A 73 12.07 -3.28 2.12
C GLN A 73 10.63 -2.84 1.86
N LEU A 74 10.44 -1.57 1.49
CA LEU A 74 9.22 -1.05 0.87
C LEU A 74 9.36 -1.09 -0.65
N TYR A 75 8.32 -1.56 -1.32
CA TYR A 75 8.06 -1.40 -2.75
C TYR A 75 6.86 -0.48 -2.93
N THR A 76 6.86 0.36 -3.93
CA THR A 76 5.72 1.21 -4.25
C THR A 76 5.55 1.33 -5.76
N LEU A 77 4.33 1.58 -6.22
CA LEU A 77 4.07 1.79 -7.65
C LEU A 77 4.31 3.24 -8.03
N TYR A 78 3.86 4.19 -7.19
CA TYR A 78 3.83 5.61 -7.52
C TYR A 78 4.23 6.48 -6.34
N ASP A 79 4.55 7.73 -6.61
CA ASP A 79 4.59 8.80 -5.62
C ASP A 79 3.17 9.29 -5.32
N TYR A 80 2.86 9.53 -4.04
CA TYR A 80 1.54 9.98 -3.60
C TYR A 80 1.44 11.50 -3.72
N ASP A 81 1.30 11.99 -4.92
CA ASP A 81 1.07 13.40 -5.24
C ASP A 81 0.15 13.55 -6.48
N GLY A 82 -0.12 14.78 -6.89
CA GLY A 82 -0.81 15.12 -8.13
C GLY A 82 -1.98 14.19 -8.49
N LEU A 83 -1.90 13.58 -9.67
CA LEU A 83 -2.92 12.67 -10.20
C LEU A 83 -3.07 11.41 -9.35
N VAL A 84 -1.98 10.84 -8.85
CA VAL A 84 -2.02 9.61 -8.03
C VAL A 84 -2.82 9.84 -6.75
N LYS A 85 -2.60 10.98 -6.08
CA LYS A 85 -3.36 11.37 -4.88
C LYS A 85 -4.87 11.48 -5.18
N ALA A 86 -5.23 12.17 -6.27
CA ALA A 86 -6.62 12.32 -6.69
C ALA A 86 -7.27 10.97 -7.01
N LEU A 87 -6.57 10.09 -7.73
CA LEU A 87 -7.07 8.75 -8.08
C LEU A 87 -7.31 7.86 -6.86
N ILE A 88 -6.35 7.82 -5.92
CA ILE A 88 -6.52 7.01 -4.70
C ILE A 88 -7.67 7.56 -3.86
N GLN A 89 -7.83 8.88 -3.77
CA GLN A 89 -8.96 9.49 -3.08
C GLN A 89 -10.29 9.15 -3.77
N GLN A 90 -10.38 9.29 -5.09
CA GLN A 90 -11.57 8.94 -5.86
C GLN A 90 -11.92 7.45 -5.71
N TYR A 91 -10.94 6.57 -5.83
CA TYR A 91 -11.10 5.14 -5.63
C TYR A 91 -11.64 4.79 -4.24
N LYS A 92 -11.08 5.40 -3.19
CA LYS A 92 -11.45 5.12 -1.80
C LYS A 92 -12.77 5.74 -1.36
N LEU A 93 -13.04 6.98 -1.77
CA LEU A 93 -14.14 7.78 -1.22
C LEU A 93 -15.38 7.75 -2.10
N ASN A 94 -15.21 7.73 -3.41
CA ASN A 94 -16.32 7.78 -4.36
C ASN A 94 -16.72 6.38 -4.85
N GLY A 95 -16.03 5.32 -4.42
CA GLY A 95 -16.37 3.95 -4.77
C GLY A 95 -16.16 3.61 -6.25
N ASP A 96 -15.30 4.35 -6.94
CA ASP A 96 -15.00 4.07 -8.35
C ASP A 96 -14.09 2.85 -8.48
N VAL A 97 -14.70 1.69 -8.30
CA VAL A 97 -14.01 0.39 -8.31
C VAL A 97 -13.27 0.14 -9.62
N ALA A 98 -13.71 0.72 -10.74
CA ALA A 98 -13.04 0.55 -12.02
C ALA A 98 -11.59 1.05 -12.01
N LEU A 99 -11.28 2.04 -11.16
CA LEU A 99 -9.92 2.57 -10.98
C LEU A 99 -8.92 1.56 -10.41
N ASN A 100 -9.37 0.40 -9.87
CA ASN A 100 -8.45 -0.66 -9.43
C ASN A 100 -7.50 -1.11 -10.54
N GLN A 101 -7.94 -1.01 -11.79
CA GLN A 101 -7.17 -1.41 -12.98
C GLN A 101 -5.98 -0.47 -13.27
N VAL A 102 -5.94 0.72 -12.66
CA VAL A 102 -4.81 1.66 -12.81
C VAL A 102 -3.59 1.16 -12.03
N PHE A 103 -3.81 0.46 -10.92
CA PHE A 103 -2.74 -0.05 -10.08
C PHE A 103 -2.16 -1.34 -10.64
N GLN A 104 -1.12 -1.22 -11.49
CA GLN A 104 -0.49 -2.36 -12.16
C GLN A 104 0.52 -3.02 -11.22
N LEU A 105 0.10 -4.11 -10.56
CA LEU A 105 0.97 -4.86 -9.65
C LEU A 105 2.04 -5.64 -10.41
N PRO A 106 3.32 -5.66 -9.94
CA PRO A 106 4.39 -6.42 -10.58
C PRO A 106 4.29 -7.92 -10.25
N PRO A 107 3.84 -8.81 -11.18
CA PRO A 107 3.56 -10.20 -10.83
C PRO A 107 4.77 -10.99 -10.36
N LYS A 108 5.97 -10.60 -10.83
CA LYS A 108 7.23 -11.26 -10.45
C LYS A 108 7.55 -11.08 -8.97
N LEU A 109 7.17 -9.94 -8.36
CA LEU A 109 7.42 -9.65 -6.95
C LEU A 109 6.78 -10.71 -6.05
N PHE A 110 5.53 -11.06 -6.32
CA PHE A 110 4.73 -11.96 -5.48
C PHE A 110 5.29 -13.38 -5.40
N LYS A 111 6.03 -13.82 -6.43
CA LYS A 111 6.65 -15.16 -6.46
C LYS A 111 7.75 -15.37 -5.42
N HIS A 112 8.25 -14.30 -4.83
CA HIS A 112 9.32 -14.35 -3.83
C HIS A 112 8.81 -14.52 -2.39
N TYR A 113 7.49 -14.56 -2.18
CA TYR A 113 6.87 -14.61 -0.85
C TYR A 113 6.04 -15.87 -0.67
N ASP A 114 6.05 -16.38 0.55
CA ASP A 114 5.26 -17.53 0.96
C ASP A 114 3.82 -17.10 1.27
N TYR A 115 3.66 -15.86 1.78
CA TYR A 115 2.36 -15.26 2.09
C TYR A 115 2.30 -13.80 1.63
N VAL A 116 1.16 -13.45 1.01
CA VAL A 116 0.74 -12.07 0.71
C VAL A 116 -0.39 -11.73 1.67
N ILE A 117 -0.22 -10.67 2.45
CA ILE A 117 -1.15 -10.32 3.52
C ILE A 117 -1.55 -8.86 3.37
N PRO A 118 -2.80 -8.56 3.01
CA PRO A 118 -3.30 -7.20 2.95
C PRO A 118 -3.44 -6.59 4.35
N ALA A 119 -3.19 -5.28 4.47
CA ALA A 119 -3.53 -4.52 5.66
C ALA A 119 -5.05 -4.53 5.86
N PRO A 120 -5.55 -4.67 7.11
CA PRO A 120 -6.98 -4.75 7.36
C PRO A 120 -7.65 -3.39 7.16
N ILE A 121 -8.81 -3.39 6.55
CA ILE A 121 -9.68 -2.22 6.53
C ILE A 121 -10.49 -2.17 7.84
N HIS A 122 -10.63 -0.96 8.40
CA HIS A 122 -11.47 -0.79 9.58
C HIS A 122 -12.96 -1.06 9.23
N PRO A 123 -13.74 -1.80 10.06
CA PRO A 123 -15.13 -2.15 9.76
C PRO A 123 -15.99 -0.96 9.33
N ASN A 124 -15.97 0.15 10.07
CA ASN A 124 -16.72 1.36 9.72
C ASN A 124 -16.34 1.96 8.36
N LYS A 125 -15.06 1.80 7.94
CA LYS A 125 -14.63 2.24 6.61
C LYS A 125 -15.09 1.27 5.53
N LEU A 126 -15.17 -0.02 5.83
CA LEU A 126 -15.71 -1.03 4.92
C LEU A 126 -17.19 -0.78 4.64
N GLU A 127 -17.99 -0.49 5.68
CA GLU A 127 -19.40 -0.11 5.52
C GLU A 127 -19.59 1.15 4.66
N GLN A 128 -18.78 2.17 4.90
CA GLN A 128 -18.84 3.42 4.12
C GLN A 128 -18.41 3.25 2.66
N ARG A 129 -17.40 2.39 2.40
CA ARG A 129 -16.81 2.20 1.07
C ARG A 129 -17.46 1.08 0.27
N THR A 130 -18.16 0.14 0.94
CA THR A 130 -18.78 -1.05 0.36
C THR A 130 -17.79 -2.08 -0.24
N PHE A 131 -16.50 -1.80 -0.24
CA PHE A 131 -15.45 -2.70 -0.74
C PHE A 131 -14.11 -2.47 -0.01
N ASP A 132 -13.28 -3.50 -0.02
CA ASP A 132 -11.89 -3.41 0.44
C ASP A 132 -10.99 -3.03 -0.74
N HIS A 133 -10.45 -1.82 -0.68
CA HIS A 133 -9.68 -1.21 -1.76
C HIS A 133 -8.34 -1.90 -2.03
N VAL A 134 -7.74 -2.59 -1.06
CA VAL A 134 -6.49 -3.35 -1.26
C VAL A 134 -6.78 -4.69 -1.88
N THR A 135 -7.71 -5.46 -1.30
CA THR A 135 -8.04 -6.80 -1.78
C THR A 135 -8.65 -6.76 -3.18
N THR A 136 -9.47 -5.76 -3.50
CA THR A 136 -10.03 -5.58 -4.86
C THR A 136 -8.94 -5.45 -5.93
N VAL A 137 -7.82 -4.76 -5.64
CA VAL A 137 -6.67 -4.69 -6.57
C VAL A 137 -5.98 -6.05 -6.68
N LEU A 138 -5.77 -6.75 -5.55
CA LEU A 138 -5.17 -8.09 -5.55
C LEU A 138 -6.02 -9.09 -6.36
N ASP A 139 -7.35 -9.06 -6.19
CA ASP A 139 -8.30 -9.90 -6.91
C ASP A 139 -8.27 -9.64 -8.43
N ASN A 140 -8.24 -8.35 -8.84
CA ASN A 140 -8.13 -7.98 -10.24
C ASN A 140 -6.85 -8.56 -10.90
N HIS A 141 -5.77 -8.65 -10.15
CA HIS A 141 -4.51 -9.25 -10.58
C HIS A 141 -4.41 -10.76 -10.35
N LYS A 142 -5.46 -11.40 -9.80
CA LYS A 142 -5.50 -12.83 -9.45
C LYS A 142 -4.37 -13.25 -8.50
N ILE A 143 -3.97 -12.33 -7.61
CA ILE A 143 -2.97 -12.60 -6.58
C ILE A 143 -3.64 -13.31 -5.42
N LYS A 144 -3.12 -14.48 -5.04
CA LYS A 144 -3.56 -15.18 -3.83
C LYS A 144 -3.06 -14.44 -2.59
N TYR A 145 -3.95 -14.18 -1.65
CA TYR A 145 -3.62 -13.51 -0.40
C TYR A 145 -4.34 -14.16 0.79
N MET A 146 -3.95 -13.78 1.98
CA MET A 146 -4.54 -14.26 3.21
C MET A 146 -4.84 -13.08 4.14
N GLN A 147 -6.10 -12.92 4.52
CA GLN A 147 -6.51 -11.97 5.56
C GLN A 147 -6.36 -12.64 6.92
N ILE A 148 -5.48 -12.13 7.75
CA ILE A 148 -5.15 -12.67 9.08
C ILE A 148 -5.36 -11.65 10.19
N TYR A 149 -5.48 -10.38 9.85
CA TYR A 149 -5.61 -9.32 10.82
C TYR A 149 -7.06 -8.93 11.05
N GLU A 150 -7.36 -8.62 12.28
CA GLU A 150 -8.56 -7.91 12.71
C GLU A 150 -8.16 -6.58 13.35
N THR A 151 -9.02 -5.58 13.19
CA THR A 151 -8.91 -4.31 13.89
C THR A 151 -9.80 -4.36 15.12
N GLU A 152 -9.25 -4.09 16.29
CA GLU A 152 -10.06 -3.96 17.49
C GLU A 152 -10.94 -2.72 17.39
N GLU A 153 -12.22 -2.87 17.75
CA GLU A 153 -13.11 -1.72 17.89
C GLU A 153 -12.55 -0.80 18.97
N ARG A 154 -12.26 0.45 18.62
CA ARG A 154 -11.92 1.46 19.63
C ARG A 154 -13.13 1.63 20.54
N GLN A 155 -13.05 1.19 21.77
CA GLN A 155 -13.92 1.69 22.83
C GLN A 155 -13.87 3.21 22.77
N LYS A 156 -15.04 3.86 22.85
CA LYS A 156 -15.15 5.33 22.72
C LYS A 156 -14.07 6.00 23.57
N GLN A 157 -13.21 6.79 22.97
CA GLN A 157 -12.08 7.46 23.63
C GLN A 157 -12.48 8.33 24.86
N SER A 158 -13.78 8.56 25.04
CA SER A 158 -14.35 9.26 26.19
C SER A 158 -14.24 8.51 27.52
N GLU A 159 -14.06 7.17 27.49
CA GLU A 159 -14.01 6.32 28.69
C GLU A 159 -12.59 5.95 29.13
N LEU A 160 -11.57 6.27 28.33
CA LEU A 160 -10.19 5.94 28.63
C LEU A 160 -9.53 7.02 29.47
N THR A 161 -8.85 6.63 30.54
CA THR A 161 -8.02 7.52 31.37
C THR A 161 -6.82 8.04 30.58
N LYS A 162 -6.18 9.15 31.06
CA LYS A 162 -4.96 9.69 30.43
C LYS A 162 -3.82 8.65 30.32
N LEU A 163 -3.74 7.71 31.26
CA LEU A 163 -2.74 6.63 31.29
C LEU A 163 -3.01 5.58 30.20
N GLU A 164 -4.26 5.22 29.96
CA GLU A 164 -4.65 4.26 28.91
C GLU A 164 -4.47 4.84 27.49
N ARG A 165 -4.59 6.18 27.33
CA ARG A 165 -4.26 6.86 26.08
C ARG A 165 -2.75 6.88 25.79
N SER A 166 -1.91 6.81 26.80
CA SER A 166 -0.45 6.76 26.65
C SER A 166 0.08 5.35 26.41
N SER A 167 -0.70 4.30 26.74
CA SER A 167 -0.34 2.94 26.39
C SER A 167 -0.43 2.79 24.86
N GLN A 168 0.69 2.48 24.22
CA GLN A 168 0.80 2.27 22.77
C GLN A 168 0.17 0.91 22.39
N HIS A 169 -1.11 0.72 22.73
CA HIS A 169 -1.80 -0.52 22.40
C HIS A 169 -1.88 -0.67 20.88
N ASN A 170 -1.39 -1.79 20.37
CA ASN A 170 -1.50 -2.12 18.95
C ASN A 170 -2.98 -2.42 18.65
N PRO A 171 -3.64 -1.64 17.77
CA PRO A 171 -5.08 -1.82 17.50
C PRO A 171 -5.38 -3.05 16.62
N PHE A 172 -4.34 -3.81 16.24
CA PHE A 172 -4.47 -4.99 15.41
C PHE A 172 -4.20 -6.25 16.21
N LYS A 173 -4.88 -7.33 15.82
CA LYS A 173 -4.61 -8.69 16.32
C LYS A 173 -4.63 -9.68 15.15
N ILE A 174 -3.94 -10.81 15.33
CA ILE A 174 -4.01 -11.92 14.39
C ILE A 174 -5.08 -12.90 14.86
N ASN A 175 -6.06 -13.17 14.00
CA ASN A 175 -7.21 -14.03 14.31
C ASN A 175 -7.05 -15.47 13.79
N LYS A 176 -5.89 -15.80 13.22
CA LYS A 176 -5.63 -17.14 12.66
C LYS A 176 -4.42 -17.78 13.30
N ASP A 177 -4.56 -19.05 13.65
CA ASP A 177 -3.45 -19.88 14.09
C ASP A 177 -2.73 -20.45 12.87
N ILE A 178 -1.69 -19.75 12.43
CA ILE A 178 -0.87 -20.08 11.26
C ILE A 178 0.58 -20.06 11.67
N ASP A 179 1.30 -21.09 11.26
CA ASP A 179 2.74 -21.14 11.41
C ASP A 179 3.43 -20.25 10.36
N PHE A 180 4.05 -19.18 10.83
CA PHE A 180 4.84 -18.26 10.02
C PHE A 180 6.35 -18.45 10.19
N GLU A 181 6.79 -19.46 10.96
CA GLU A 181 8.22 -19.67 11.21
C GLU A 181 8.99 -19.81 9.90
N ASN A 182 10.07 -19.07 9.77
CA ASN A 182 10.96 -19.04 8.60
C ASN A 182 10.27 -18.67 7.26
N LYS A 183 9.11 -18.03 7.27
CA LYS A 183 8.37 -17.61 6.07
C LYS A 183 8.74 -16.19 5.62
N ARG A 184 8.64 -15.96 4.31
CA ARG A 184 8.77 -14.64 3.68
C ARG A 184 7.39 -14.06 3.46
N ILE A 185 7.15 -12.86 4.00
CA ILE A 185 5.83 -12.23 4.00
C ILE A 185 5.89 -10.92 3.23
N LEU A 186 4.91 -10.70 2.37
CA LEU A 186 4.65 -9.42 1.72
C LEU A 186 3.37 -8.81 2.32
N LEU A 187 3.51 -7.73 3.08
CA LEU A 187 2.39 -6.90 3.48
C LEU A 187 1.97 -6.00 2.32
N VAL A 188 0.67 -5.85 2.08
CA VAL A 188 0.16 -4.97 1.01
C VAL A 188 -0.77 -3.93 1.61
N ASP A 189 -0.54 -2.66 1.29
CA ASP A 189 -1.37 -1.53 1.72
C ASP A 189 -1.55 -0.54 0.55
N ASP A 190 -2.37 0.47 0.73
CA ASP A 190 -2.63 1.47 -0.31
C ASP A 190 -1.56 2.58 -0.32
N ILE A 191 -1.28 3.20 0.82
CA ILE A 191 -0.35 4.33 0.93
C ILE A 191 0.59 4.14 2.10
N TYR A 192 1.89 4.25 1.85
CA TYR A 192 2.87 4.35 2.91
C TYR A 192 3.14 5.83 3.23
N THR A 193 2.70 6.27 4.40
CA THR A 193 2.95 7.63 4.92
C THR A 193 4.10 7.62 5.93
N THR A 194 3.79 7.48 7.20
CA THR A 194 4.76 7.34 8.29
C THR A 194 5.25 5.91 8.49
N GLY A 195 4.56 4.93 7.89
CA GLY A 195 4.82 3.51 8.09
C GLY A 195 4.26 2.92 9.38
N LEU A 196 3.57 3.72 10.21
CA LEU A 196 3.09 3.27 11.52
C LEU A 196 2.15 2.06 11.42
N THR A 197 1.19 2.08 10.46
CA THR A 197 0.27 0.95 10.22
C THR A 197 1.05 -0.32 9.92
N ILE A 198 1.95 -0.24 8.95
CA ILE A 198 2.75 -1.39 8.51
C ILE A 198 3.61 -1.96 9.64
N HIS A 199 4.28 -1.11 10.43
CA HIS A 199 5.14 -1.59 11.51
C HIS A 199 4.34 -2.18 12.68
N ARG A 200 3.13 -1.69 12.97
CA ARG A 200 2.22 -2.31 13.93
C ARG A 200 1.74 -3.70 13.48
N LEU A 201 1.45 -3.87 12.19
CA LEU A 201 1.10 -5.18 11.63
C LEU A 201 2.31 -6.12 11.64
N ALA A 202 3.48 -5.62 11.26
CA ALA A 202 4.72 -6.38 11.23
C ALA A 202 5.16 -6.83 12.62
N GLU A 203 4.98 -6.01 13.67
CA GLU A 203 5.28 -6.35 15.05
C GLU A 203 4.61 -7.67 15.47
N LEU A 204 3.35 -7.88 15.12
CA LEU A 204 2.60 -9.10 15.42
C LEU A 204 3.13 -10.34 14.69
N LEU A 205 3.83 -10.16 13.59
CA LEU A 205 4.46 -11.23 12.82
C LEU A 205 5.89 -11.51 13.28
N PHE A 206 6.65 -10.48 13.68
CA PHE A 206 8.03 -10.66 14.11
C PHE A 206 8.18 -11.60 15.31
N VAL A 207 7.22 -11.58 16.26
CA VAL A 207 7.20 -12.51 17.39
C VAL A 207 7.02 -13.97 16.99
N ARG A 208 6.63 -14.25 15.73
CA ARG A 208 6.41 -15.58 15.15
C ARG A 208 7.59 -16.11 14.35
N LYS A 209 8.80 -15.60 14.60
CA LYS A 209 10.08 -16.05 14.01
C LYS A 209 10.08 -16.10 12.48
N ILE A 210 9.44 -15.16 11.84
CA ILE A 210 9.43 -15.04 10.39
C ILE A 210 10.84 -14.81 9.84
N ARG A 211 11.08 -15.19 8.58
CA ARG A 211 12.35 -14.97 7.90
C ARG A 211 12.52 -13.56 7.38
N LYS A 212 11.46 -12.98 6.81
CA LYS A 212 11.51 -11.68 6.15
C LYS A 212 10.13 -11.07 6.05
N ILE A 213 10.02 -9.75 6.25
CA ILE A 213 8.85 -8.93 5.90
C ILE A 213 9.27 -7.82 4.96
N ASP A 214 8.63 -7.77 3.80
CA ASP A 214 8.62 -6.62 2.91
C ASP A 214 7.20 -6.06 2.80
N THR A 215 7.09 -4.87 2.23
CA THR A 215 5.80 -4.21 2.01
C THR A 215 5.68 -3.75 0.57
N LEU A 216 4.49 -3.88 -0.01
CA LEU A 216 4.10 -3.25 -1.27
C LEU A 216 2.97 -2.27 -1.00
N THR A 217 3.10 -1.04 -1.52
CA THR A 217 2.01 -0.05 -1.50
C THR A 217 1.73 0.50 -2.90
N PHE A 218 0.52 1.00 -3.10
CA PHE A 218 0.19 1.65 -4.38
C PHE A 218 0.90 2.99 -4.49
N ALA A 219 1.07 3.70 -3.37
CA ALA A 219 1.80 4.95 -3.37
C ALA A 219 2.62 5.18 -2.09
N ARG A 220 3.69 5.97 -2.23
CA ARG A 220 4.53 6.48 -1.14
C ARG A 220 4.35 7.98 -1.00
N ALA A 221 4.00 8.46 0.18
CA ALA A 221 3.91 9.91 0.43
C ALA A 221 5.28 10.57 0.23
N VAL A 222 5.31 11.63 -0.57
CA VAL A 222 6.54 12.37 -0.92
C VAL A 222 6.79 13.53 0.03
N ASN A 223 5.72 14.18 0.51
CA ASN A 223 5.81 15.27 1.48
C ASN A 223 5.18 14.86 2.80
N ASN A 224 5.72 15.37 3.92
CA ASN A 224 5.09 15.25 5.23
C ASN A 224 3.88 16.20 5.38
N ASP A 225 3.18 16.51 4.29
CA ASP A 225 1.95 17.27 4.38
C ASP A 225 0.98 16.50 5.29
N LYS A 226 0.59 17.14 6.38
CA LYS A 226 -0.36 16.61 7.34
C LYS A 226 -1.61 16.19 6.58
N ILE A 227 -1.82 14.86 6.54
CA ILE A 227 -3.06 14.23 6.05
C ILE A 227 -4.12 14.41 7.13
#